data_2665a351e4110aebfc0343a13e67a3c2
#
_entry.id   2665a351e4110aebfc0343a13e67a3c2
#
_cell.length_a   1.000
_cell.length_b   1.000
_cell.length_c   1.000
_cell.angle_alpha   90.00
_cell.angle_beta   90.00
_cell.angle_gamma   90.00
#
_symmetry.space_group_name_H-M   'P 1'
#
loop_
_entity.id
_entity.type
_entity.pdbx_description
1 polymer ?
#
loop_
_entity_poly.entity_id
_entity_poly.type
_entity_poly.pdbx_seq_one_letter_code
_entity_poly.pdbx_strand_id
1 'polypeptide(L)'
;MLTEDIKIAAEFDSIFLGHTGAVEIEDRGFNRVIEIEKIGSQTTVVWNPYKDLAEMSVNQHKTFVCVEPSNVGDYHIKLAPHTAHKIGMKVKVKKLNK
;
A
#
# COMPACT_ATOMS: atom_id res chain seq x y z
N MET A 1 -9.94 8.06 -7.12
CA MET A 1 -10.43 6.99 -6.25
C MET A 1 -10.42 5.67 -6.99
N LEU A 2 -9.98 4.63 -6.35
CA LEU A 2 -10.04 3.30 -6.94
C LEU A 2 -11.46 2.77 -6.85
N THR A 3 -12.01 2.36 -7.99
CA THR A 3 -13.36 1.78 -8.06
C THR A 3 -13.31 0.30 -8.40
N GLU A 4 -12.13 -0.24 -8.68
CA GLU A 4 -11.94 -1.63 -9.05
C GLU A 4 -10.86 -2.26 -8.18
N ASP A 5 -11.01 -3.56 -7.95
CA ASP A 5 -9.98 -4.32 -7.26
C ASP A 5 -8.77 -4.49 -8.18
N ILE A 6 -7.60 -4.47 -7.57
CA ILE A 6 -6.35 -4.70 -8.27
C ILE A 6 -5.85 -6.10 -7.92
N LYS A 7 -5.56 -6.89 -8.94
CA LYS A 7 -5.01 -8.22 -8.74
C LYS A 7 -3.53 -8.21 -9.15
N ILE A 8 -2.67 -8.64 -8.24
CA ILE A 8 -1.22 -8.68 -8.50
C ILE A 8 -0.88 -10.00 -9.16
N ALA A 9 -0.65 -9.96 -10.47
CA ALA A 9 -0.30 -11.14 -11.26
C ALA A 9 0.93 -10.89 -12.14
N ALA A 10 1.50 -9.70 -12.07
CA ALA A 10 2.67 -9.29 -12.84
C ALA A 10 3.28 -8.08 -12.14
N GLU A 11 4.36 -7.56 -12.68
CA GLU A 11 4.96 -6.34 -12.13
C GLU A 11 3.90 -5.24 -12.01
N PHE A 12 3.87 -4.59 -10.86
CA PHE A 12 2.94 -3.51 -10.59
C PHE A 12 3.66 -2.45 -9.76
N ASP A 13 3.62 -1.22 -10.25
CA ASP A 13 4.24 -0.09 -9.56
C ASP A 13 3.41 1.14 -9.90
N SER A 14 2.57 1.56 -9.00
CA SER A 14 1.68 2.68 -9.24
C SER A 14 1.52 3.55 -8.02
N ILE A 15 1.36 4.84 -8.28
CA ILE A 15 1.08 5.84 -7.25
C ILE A 15 -0.34 6.32 -7.48
N PHE A 16 -1.17 6.19 -6.45
CA PHE A 16 -2.56 6.65 -6.51
C PHE A 16 -2.64 8.01 -5.81
N LEU A 17 -2.81 9.05 -6.61
CA LEU A 17 -2.87 10.43 -6.13
C LEU A 17 -4.24 10.77 -5.58
N GLY A 18 -4.28 11.60 -4.55
CA GLY A 18 -5.54 12.01 -3.96
C GLY A 18 -6.29 10.89 -3.27
N HIS A 19 -5.61 9.84 -2.87
CA HIS A 19 -6.21 8.68 -2.21
C HIS A 19 -6.00 8.76 -0.71
N THR A 20 -7.05 9.06 0.02
CA THR A 20 -7.01 9.22 1.48
C THR A 20 -7.72 8.09 2.23
N GLY A 21 -8.48 7.25 1.52
CA GLY A 21 -9.24 6.17 2.12
C GLY A 21 -8.40 4.99 2.57
N ALA A 22 -9.03 4.06 3.26
CA ALA A 22 -8.37 2.83 3.67
C ALA A 22 -8.12 1.93 2.47
N VAL A 23 -7.12 1.08 2.60
CA VAL A 23 -6.78 0.08 1.59
C VAL A 23 -6.93 -1.30 2.22
N GLU A 24 -7.53 -2.22 1.49
CA GLU A 24 -7.64 -3.61 1.94
C GLU A 24 -6.82 -4.51 1.04
N ILE A 25 -6.06 -5.40 1.66
CA ILE A 25 -5.35 -6.48 0.96
C ILE A 25 -6.10 -7.76 1.26
N GLU A 26 -6.68 -8.37 0.23
CA GLU A 26 -7.34 -9.65 0.36
C GLU A 26 -6.32 -10.75 0.13
N ASP A 27 -6.01 -11.48 1.20
CA ASP A 27 -5.00 -12.53 1.17
C ASP A 27 -5.71 -13.88 1.32
N ARG A 28 -6.02 -14.48 0.20
CA ARG A 28 -6.75 -15.74 0.18
C ARG A 28 -5.90 -16.93 0.62
N GLY A 29 -4.58 -16.84 0.44
CA GLY A 29 -3.67 -17.89 0.87
C GLY A 29 -3.71 -18.12 2.37
N PHE A 30 -3.81 -17.06 3.15
CA PHE A 30 -3.94 -17.13 4.61
C PHE A 30 -5.35 -16.85 5.10
N ASN A 31 -6.31 -16.74 4.19
CA ASN A 31 -7.72 -16.55 4.50
C ASN A 31 -7.96 -15.33 5.41
N ARG A 32 -7.37 -14.20 5.01
CA ARG A 32 -7.42 -12.97 5.82
C ARG A 32 -7.56 -11.73 4.93
N VAL A 33 -8.01 -10.65 5.54
CA VAL A 33 -8.00 -9.31 4.97
C VAL A 33 -7.14 -8.44 5.85
N ILE A 34 -6.20 -7.73 5.25
CA ILE A 34 -5.37 -6.75 5.95
C ILE A 34 -5.88 -5.37 5.56
N GLU A 35 -6.40 -4.64 6.54
CA GLU A 35 -6.90 -3.30 6.33
C GLU A 35 -5.88 -2.29 6.80
N ILE A 36 -5.56 -1.32 5.93
CA ILE A 36 -4.61 -0.25 6.22
C ILE A 36 -5.35 1.07 6.20
N GLU A 37 -5.49 1.69 7.37
CA GLU A 37 -6.01 3.05 7.50
C GLU A 37 -4.84 4.02 7.46
N LYS A 38 -5.02 5.14 6.78
CA LYS A 38 -3.96 6.11 6.59
C LYS A 38 -4.23 7.36 7.39
N ILE A 39 -3.17 7.96 7.91
CA ILE A 39 -3.21 9.19 8.71
C ILE A 39 -2.24 10.17 8.08
N GLY A 40 -2.73 11.34 7.67
CA GLY A 40 -1.88 12.39 7.10
C GLY A 40 -1.29 12.04 5.74
N SER A 41 -1.88 11.09 5.02
CA SER A 41 -1.39 10.60 3.74
C SER A 41 -2.44 10.84 2.66
N GLN A 42 -2.04 11.46 1.56
CA GLN A 42 -2.91 11.76 0.43
C GLN A 42 -2.58 10.96 -0.81
N THR A 43 -1.59 10.09 -0.74
CA THR A 43 -1.23 9.21 -1.85
C THR A 43 -0.96 7.81 -1.33
N THR A 44 -1.05 6.84 -2.22
CA THR A 44 -0.76 5.45 -1.87
C THR A 44 0.09 4.85 -2.98
N VAL A 45 1.21 4.26 -2.60
CA VAL A 45 2.07 3.52 -3.53
C VAL A 45 1.78 2.04 -3.36
N VAL A 46 1.51 1.36 -4.46
CA VAL A 46 1.33 -0.10 -4.49
C VAL A 46 2.39 -0.65 -5.43
N TRP A 47 3.17 -1.61 -4.92
CA TRP A 47 4.33 -2.09 -5.66
C TRP A 47 4.59 -3.57 -5.43
N ASN A 48 4.92 -4.25 -6.51
CA ASN A 48 5.46 -5.60 -6.49
C ASN A 48 6.31 -5.77 -7.76
N PRO A 49 7.62 -6.07 -7.64
CA PRO A 49 8.47 -6.25 -8.82
C PRO A 49 8.09 -7.48 -9.63
N TYR A 50 7.43 -8.43 -9.02
CA TYR A 50 7.01 -9.71 -9.59
C TYR A 50 8.16 -10.43 -10.29
N LYS A 51 9.31 -10.39 -9.65
CA LYS A 51 10.52 -11.10 -10.07
C LYS A 51 11.41 -11.27 -8.85
N ASP A 52 12.36 -12.19 -8.92
CA ASP A 52 13.29 -12.41 -7.82
C ASP A 52 14.24 -11.22 -7.71
N LEU A 53 14.38 -10.69 -6.51
CA LEU A 53 15.37 -9.68 -6.16
C LEU A 53 16.57 -10.37 -5.51
N ALA A 54 17.75 -9.77 -5.64
CA ALA A 54 18.98 -10.38 -5.17
C ALA A 54 18.99 -10.75 -3.69
N GLU A 55 18.23 -10.01 -2.88
CA GLU A 55 18.20 -10.16 -1.42
C GLU A 55 17.05 -11.04 -0.94
N MET A 56 16.30 -11.64 -1.86
CA MET A 56 15.08 -12.37 -1.52
C MET A 56 15.19 -13.82 -1.96
N SER A 57 14.40 -14.67 -1.32
CA SER A 57 14.28 -16.08 -1.70
C SER A 57 13.63 -16.19 -3.07
N VAL A 58 13.90 -17.31 -3.74
CA VAL A 58 13.30 -17.62 -5.05
C VAL A 58 11.78 -17.59 -4.94
N ASN A 59 11.12 -16.94 -5.88
CA ASN A 59 9.67 -16.80 -5.96
C ASN A 59 9.02 -16.05 -4.78
N GLN A 60 9.78 -15.38 -3.94
CA GLN A 60 9.21 -14.66 -2.81
C GLN A 60 8.30 -13.51 -3.26
N HIS A 61 8.53 -12.94 -4.46
CA HIS A 61 7.66 -11.89 -5.01
C HIS A 61 6.20 -12.33 -5.16
N LYS A 62 5.93 -13.62 -5.14
CA LYS A 62 4.56 -14.14 -5.24
C LYS A 62 3.81 -14.10 -3.92
N THR A 63 4.49 -13.76 -2.83
CA THR A 63 3.93 -13.81 -1.49
C THR A 63 3.89 -12.47 -0.78
N PHE A 64 4.21 -11.37 -1.48
CA PHE A 64 4.17 -10.05 -0.87
C PHE A 64 3.61 -9.00 -1.82
N VAL A 65 3.18 -7.89 -1.25
CA VAL A 65 2.86 -6.66 -1.96
C VAL A 65 3.19 -5.51 -1.01
N CYS A 66 3.75 -4.44 -1.56
CA CYS A 66 3.99 -3.22 -0.80
C CYS A 66 2.82 -2.27 -1.01
N VAL A 67 2.21 -1.84 0.09
CA VAL A 67 1.17 -0.82 0.09
C VAL A 67 1.64 0.26 1.05
N GLU A 68 1.96 1.43 0.51
CA GLU A 68 2.69 2.45 1.24
C GLU A 68 1.90 3.75 1.31
N PRO A 69 1.34 4.10 2.48
CA PRO A 69 0.82 5.45 2.68
C PRO A 69 1.95 6.46 2.50
N SER A 70 1.69 7.50 1.71
CA SER A 70 2.75 8.44 1.35
C SER A 70 2.16 9.81 1.02
N ASN A 71 3.04 10.77 0.75
CA ASN A 71 2.68 12.09 0.23
C ASN A 71 3.72 12.44 -0.83
N VAL A 72 3.44 12.12 -2.07
CA VAL A 72 4.38 12.26 -3.17
C VAL A 72 3.74 13.02 -4.34
N GLY A 73 4.55 13.37 -5.34
CA GLY A 73 4.08 14.11 -6.49
C GLY A 73 3.54 15.47 -6.08
N ASP A 74 2.41 15.86 -6.62
CA ASP A 74 1.77 17.13 -6.30
C ASP A 74 1.24 17.18 -4.87
N TYR A 75 1.21 16.04 -4.17
CA TYR A 75 0.76 15.94 -2.79
C TYR A 75 1.89 15.93 -1.79
N HIS A 76 3.10 16.27 -2.21
CA HIS A 76 4.24 16.34 -1.30
C HIS A 76 4.03 17.42 -0.24
N ILE A 77 4.63 17.21 0.92
CA ILE A 77 4.48 18.11 2.04
C ILE A 77 5.64 19.10 2.06
N LYS A 78 5.31 20.38 2.17
CA LYS A 78 6.31 21.43 2.41
C LYS A 78 6.22 21.84 3.86
N LEU A 79 7.29 21.62 4.61
CA LEU A 79 7.32 22.00 6.01
C LEU A 79 8.02 23.32 6.18
N ALA A 80 7.29 24.32 6.68
CA ALA A 80 7.88 25.58 7.09
C ALA A 80 8.65 25.36 8.40
N PRO A 81 9.62 26.24 8.74
CA PRO A 81 10.29 26.15 10.03
C PRO A 81 9.31 26.15 11.19
N HIS A 82 9.60 25.38 12.22
CA HIS A 82 8.79 25.27 13.45
C HIS A 82 7.39 24.70 13.22
N THR A 83 7.19 23.98 12.13
CA THR A 83 5.95 23.27 11.86
C THR A 83 6.20 21.78 11.79
N ALA A 84 5.13 20.98 11.87
CA ALA A 84 5.24 19.53 11.83
C ALA A 84 4.10 18.94 11.01
N HIS A 85 4.37 17.83 10.38
CA HIS A 85 3.35 17.03 9.72
C HIS A 85 3.50 15.58 10.22
N LYS A 86 2.38 14.95 10.51
CA LYS A 86 2.38 13.56 10.96
C LYS A 86 1.82 12.68 9.86
N ILE A 87 2.52 11.61 9.55
CA ILE A 87 2.03 10.55 8.68
C ILE A 87 2.08 9.24 9.44
N GLY A 88 1.05 8.44 9.29
CA GLY A 88 1.00 7.16 9.98
C GLY A 88 0.02 6.22 9.32
N MET A 89 -0.04 5.02 9.86
CA MET A 89 -1.02 4.04 9.41
C MET A 89 -1.47 3.18 10.58
N LYS A 90 -2.67 2.63 10.45
CA LYS A 90 -3.24 1.68 11.38
C LYS A 90 -3.56 0.41 10.61
N VAL A 91 -3.03 -0.71 11.05
CA VAL A 91 -3.19 -1.98 10.35
C VAL A 91 -4.07 -2.91 11.20
N LYS A 92 -5.10 -3.46 10.58
CA LYS A 92 -5.97 -4.45 11.19
C LYS A 92 -5.99 -5.71 10.33
N VAL A 93 -6.02 -6.85 10.95
CA VAL A 93 -6.13 -8.14 10.26
C VAL A 93 -7.44 -8.78 10.65
N LYS A 94 -8.23 -9.16 9.66
CA LYS A 94 -9.52 -9.82 9.85
C LYS A 94 -9.53 -11.13 9.09
N LYS A 95 -10.34 -12.07 9.58
CA LYS A 95 -10.56 -13.31 8.86
C LYS A 95 -11.37 -13.02 7.59
N LEU A 96 -10.96 -13.62 6.48
CA LEU A 96 -11.69 -13.50 5.23
C LEU A 96 -12.97 -14.33 5.32
N ASN A 97 -14.11 -13.66 5.12
CA ASN A 97 -15.39 -14.35 5.06
C ASN A 97 -15.72 -14.68 3.61
N LYS A 98 -16.23 -15.87 3.43
CA LYS A 98 -16.68 -16.31 2.11
C LYS A 98 -18.17 -16.46 2.10
#